data_2224ee5d99896b8134e37d03f3b2255d
#
_entry.id   2224ee5d99896b8134e37d03f3b2255d
#
_cell.length_a   1.000
_cell.length_b   1.000
_cell.length_c   1.000
_cell.angle_alpha   90.00
_cell.angle_beta   90.00
_cell.angle_gamma   90.00
#
_symmetry.space_group_name_H-M   'P 1'
#
loop_
_entity.id
_entity.type
_entity.pdbx_description
1 polymer ?
#
loop_
_entity_poly.entity_id
_entity_poly.type
_entity_poly.pdbx_seq_one_letter_code
_entity_poly.pdbx_strand_id
1 'polypeptide(L)'
;MMNKEQAKKSVLDYIDADKNDFVIVEEATLEEDFGWVIFYDSRSHNETGMFRFAIAGNAPLIVERDTGRILETGTAYPIERYLISYRLTGNPNSELTPAVEIVDYGSSLVTLEAINAIRKTKGIGLDEAKAQIDLLNTGDSLMLPCDTEEKARILAKEVSALGFKCKITWVSKC
;
A
#
# COMPACT_ATOMS: atom_id res chain seq x y z
N MET A 1 -8.95 -7.92 -23.48
CA MET A 1 -8.12 -8.25 -22.31
C MET A 1 -6.69 -8.40 -22.78
N MET A 2 -5.78 -7.60 -22.26
CA MET A 2 -4.35 -7.59 -22.62
C MET A 2 -3.64 -8.82 -22.02
N ASN A 3 -2.59 -9.32 -22.66
CA ASN A 3 -1.71 -10.33 -22.10
C ASN A 3 -0.36 -9.71 -21.69
N LYS A 4 0.47 -10.47 -20.96
CA LYS A 4 1.75 -9.99 -20.40
C LYS A 4 2.70 -9.43 -21.48
N GLU A 5 2.81 -10.10 -22.62
CA GLU A 5 3.69 -9.65 -23.71
C GLU A 5 3.21 -8.36 -24.36
N GLN A 6 1.90 -8.20 -24.47
CA GLN A 6 1.31 -6.93 -24.95
C GLN A 6 1.56 -5.80 -23.95
N ALA A 7 1.42 -6.07 -22.65
CA ALA A 7 1.71 -5.09 -21.61
C ALA A 7 3.18 -4.63 -21.62
N LYS A 8 4.12 -5.58 -21.72
CA LYS A 8 5.55 -5.27 -21.87
C LYS A 8 5.83 -4.41 -23.11
N LYS A 9 5.27 -4.79 -24.24
CA LYS A 9 5.42 -4.02 -25.48
C LYS A 9 4.91 -2.59 -25.30
N SER A 10 3.72 -2.42 -24.70
CA SER A 10 3.16 -1.10 -24.43
C SER A 10 4.05 -0.26 -23.50
N VAL A 11 4.69 -0.89 -22.52
CA VAL A 11 5.65 -0.20 -21.65
C VAL A 11 6.91 0.21 -22.41
N LEU A 12 7.48 -0.68 -23.24
CA LEU A 12 8.65 -0.34 -24.05
C LEU A 12 8.38 0.84 -24.98
N ASP A 13 7.21 0.85 -25.62
CA ASP A 13 6.76 1.97 -26.45
C ASP A 13 6.58 3.26 -25.62
N TYR A 14 6.00 3.15 -24.43
CA TYR A 14 5.73 4.28 -23.53
C TYR A 14 7.00 4.97 -23.02
N ILE A 15 8.05 4.18 -22.71
CA ILE A 15 9.34 4.72 -22.18
C ILE A 15 10.34 5.05 -23.30
N ASP A 16 9.95 5.00 -24.57
CA ASP A 16 10.86 5.17 -25.72
C ASP A 16 12.11 4.26 -25.60
N ALA A 17 11.89 2.97 -25.32
CA ALA A 17 12.94 2.03 -24.92
C ALA A 17 14.07 1.92 -25.96
N ASP A 18 13.74 1.90 -27.26
CA ASP A 18 14.72 1.82 -28.35
C ASP A 18 15.66 3.04 -28.38
N LYS A 19 15.10 4.23 -28.12
CA LYS A 19 15.87 5.48 -28.10
C LYS A 19 16.75 5.61 -26.88
N ASN A 20 16.27 5.13 -25.74
CA ASN A 20 16.93 5.29 -24.44
C ASN A 20 17.77 4.07 -24.03
N ASP A 21 17.79 3.01 -24.85
CA ASP A 21 18.42 1.71 -24.56
C ASP A 21 17.94 1.09 -23.23
N PHE A 22 16.62 1.15 -23.02
CA PHE A 22 15.98 0.57 -21.83
C PHE A 22 15.50 -0.85 -22.12
N VAL A 23 15.42 -1.67 -21.06
CA VAL A 23 14.89 -3.04 -21.11
C VAL A 23 13.99 -3.31 -19.91
N ILE A 24 13.05 -4.24 -20.11
CA ILE A 24 12.25 -4.76 -18.99
C ILE A 24 13.13 -5.64 -18.09
N VAL A 25 12.99 -5.45 -16.78
CA VAL A 25 13.60 -6.32 -15.77
C VAL A 25 12.62 -7.46 -15.49
N GLU A 26 12.78 -8.57 -16.22
CA GLU A 26 11.82 -9.67 -16.25
C GLU A 26 11.58 -10.31 -14.88
N GLU A 27 12.65 -10.54 -14.12
CA GLU A 27 12.60 -11.16 -12.80
C GLU A 27 11.94 -10.29 -11.74
N ALA A 28 11.88 -8.98 -11.97
CA ALA A 28 11.20 -8.03 -11.07
C ALA A 28 9.74 -7.77 -11.46
N THR A 29 9.33 -8.18 -12.67
CA THR A 29 7.95 -7.96 -13.14
C THR A 29 6.96 -8.78 -12.34
N LEU A 30 6.00 -8.10 -11.70
CA LEU A 30 4.94 -8.73 -10.91
C LEU A 30 3.67 -8.88 -11.74
N GLU A 31 2.96 -10.00 -11.54
CA GLU A 31 1.60 -10.18 -12.06
C GLU A 31 0.60 -10.08 -10.91
N GLU A 32 -0.38 -9.22 -11.09
CA GLU A 32 -1.42 -8.91 -10.13
C GLU A 32 -2.81 -9.20 -10.72
N ASP A 33 -3.83 -9.23 -9.90
CA ASP A 33 -5.22 -9.42 -10.32
C ASP A 33 -5.69 -8.37 -11.34
N PHE A 34 -5.27 -7.12 -11.15
CA PHE A 34 -5.60 -5.99 -12.03
C PHE A 34 -4.71 -5.90 -13.29
N GLY A 35 -3.56 -6.59 -13.34
CA GLY A 35 -2.61 -6.48 -14.48
C GLY A 35 -1.17 -6.77 -14.10
N TRP A 36 -0.25 -5.89 -14.48
CA TRP A 36 1.19 -6.09 -14.27
C TRP A 36 1.86 -4.86 -13.68
N VAL A 37 2.89 -5.10 -12.87
CA VAL A 37 3.83 -4.08 -12.40
C VAL A 37 5.15 -4.33 -13.09
N ILE A 38 5.51 -3.46 -13.99
CA ILE A 38 6.66 -3.66 -14.88
C ILE A 38 7.80 -2.74 -14.48
N PHE A 39 8.92 -3.36 -14.18
CA PHE A 39 10.18 -2.68 -13.87
C PHE A 39 11.05 -2.62 -15.13
N TYR A 40 11.78 -1.55 -15.29
CA TYR A 40 12.70 -1.35 -16.40
C TYR A 40 13.99 -0.69 -15.94
N ASP A 41 15.07 -0.90 -16.69
CA ASP A 41 16.36 -0.28 -16.43
C ASP A 41 17.15 -0.13 -17.75
N SER A 42 18.33 0.48 -17.67
CA SER A 42 19.22 0.49 -18.83
C SER A 42 19.68 -0.92 -19.18
N ARG A 43 19.87 -1.21 -20.46
CA ARG A 43 20.42 -2.49 -20.91
C ARG A 43 21.76 -2.78 -20.26
N SER A 44 22.64 -1.78 -20.22
CA SER A 44 23.97 -1.91 -19.63
C SER A 44 23.95 -2.28 -18.14
N HIS A 45 23.02 -1.74 -17.36
CA HIS A 45 22.84 -2.13 -15.95
C HIS A 45 22.29 -3.56 -15.84
N ASN A 46 21.27 -3.88 -16.61
CA ASN A 46 20.65 -5.19 -16.59
C ASN A 46 21.63 -6.33 -16.99
N GLU A 47 22.54 -6.07 -17.92
CA GLU A 47 23.53 -7.06 -18.37
C GLU A 47 24.75 -7.19 -17.45
N THR A 48 25.20 -6.07 -16.84
CA THR A 48 26.46 -6.03 -16.08
C THR A 48 26.30 -5.97 -14.58
N GLY A 49 25.14 -5.58 -14.07
CA GLY A 49 24.89 -5.29 -12.65
C GLY A 49 25.66 -4.07 -12.11
N MET A 50 26.34 -3.33 -12.98
CA MET A 50 27.16 -2.19 -12.53
C MET A 50 26.28 -0.98 -12.23
N PHE A 51 26.25 -0.54 -10.97
CA PHE A 51 25.43 0.57 -10.47
C PHE A 51 25.59 1.88 -11.25
N ARG A 52 26.78 2.15 -11.82
CA ARG A 52 27.02 3.35 -12.64
C ARG A 52 26.15 3.44 -13.90
N PHE A 53 25.54 2.34 -14.32
CA PHE A 53 24.66 2.25 -15.48
C PHE A 53 23.19 2.23 -15.09
N ALA A 54 22.87 2.13 -13.79
CA ALA A 54 21.49 2.15 -13.31
C ALA A 54 20.83 3.49 -13.62
N ILE A 55 19.58 3.44 -14.02
CA ILE A 55 18.79 4.66 -14.20
C ILE A 55 18.42 5.21 -12.82
N ALA A 56 18.66 6.50 -12.61
CA ALA A 56 18.23 7.18 -11.40
C ALA A 56 16.78 7.66 -11.56
N GLY A 57 15.91 7.31 -10.60
CA GLY A 57 14.55 7.82 -10.54
C GLY A 57 13.53 7.08 -11.43
N ASN A 58 13.91 5.96 -12.07
CA ASN A 58 12.97 5.10 -12.76
C ASN A 58 12.04 4.41 -11.74
N ALA A 59 10.76 4.67 -11.84
CA ALA A 59 9.74 4.03 -11.05
C ALA A 59 9.05 2.92 -11.86
N PRO A 60 8.57 1.83 -11.23
CA PRO A 60 7.80 0.81 -11.92
C PRO A 60 6.51 1.38 -12.51
N LEU A 61 6.04 0.76 -13.57
CA LEU A 61 4.79 1.12 -14.24
C LEU A 61 3.71 0.05 -13.97
N ILE A 62 2.52 0.49 -13.60
CA ILE A 62 1.35 -0.38 -13.52
C ILE A 62 0.68 -0.39 -14.88
N VAL A 63 0.38 -1.58 -15.42
CA VAL A 63 -0.38 -1.77 -16.65
C VAL A 63 -1.66 -2.53 -16.34
N GLU A 64 -2.79 -1.89 -16.56
CA GLU A 64 -4.10 -2.51 -16.33
C GLU A 64 -4.42 -3.56 -17.40
N ARG A 65 -4.87 -4.74 -16.98
CA ARG A 65 -5.20 -5.87 -17.86
C ARG A 65 -6.36 -5.59 -18.81
N ASP A 66 -7.38 -4.91 -18.31
CA ASP A 66 -8.63 -4.72 -19.04
C ASP A 66 -8.59 -3.51 -19.96
N THR A 67 -7.99 -2.43 -19.52
CA THR A 67 -7.97 -1.16 -20.26
C THR A 67 -6.68 -0.93 -21.03
N GLY A 68 -5.57 -1.58 -20.62
CA GLY A 68 -4.23 -1.30 -21.15
C GLY A 68 -3.65 0.05 -20.68
N ARG A 69 -4.30 0.71 -19.71
CA ARG A 69 -3.83 1.98 -19.17
C ARG A 69 -2.51 1.77 -18.43
N ILE A 70 -1.55 2.64 -18.72
CA ILE A 70 -0.25 2.69 -18.04
C ILE A 70 -0.31 3.79 -16.98
N LEU A 71 0.10 3.46 -15.76
CA LEU A 71 0.14 4.38 -14.64
C LEU A 71 1.55 4.39 -14.06
N GLU A 72 2.10 5.59 -13.93
CA GLU A 72 3.39 5.80 -13.27
C GLU A 72 3.23 5.65 -11.76
N THR A 73 4.17 4.96 -11.13
CA THR A 73 4.36 5.00 -9.69
C THR A 73 5.40 6.06 -9.33
N GLY A 74 5.90 6.05 -8.11
CA GLY A 74 6.99 6.92 -7.68
C GLY A 74 8.14 6.12 -7.06
N THR A 75 9.19 6.84 -6.67
CA THR A 75 10.38 6.27 -6.02
C THR A 75 10.49 6.64 -4.54
N ALA A 76 9.52 7.41 -4.00
CA ALA A 76 9.55 7.87 -2.62
C ALA A 76 9.21 6.77 -1.59
N TYR A 77 8.51 5.72 -2.02
CA TYR A 77 8.06 4.61 -1.17
C TYR A 77 8.35 3.26 -1.83
N PRO A 78 8.33 2.16 -1.06
CA PRO A 78 8.31 0.80 -1.61
C PRO A 78 7.09 0.59 -2.52
N ILE A 79 7.24 -0.33 -3.50
CA ILE A 79 6.19 -0.58 -4.50
C ILE A 79 4.86 -0.99 -3.87
N GLU A 80 4.89 -1.75 -2.78
CA GLU A 80 3.71 -2.23 -2.06
C GLU A 80 2.78 -1.09 -1.65
N ARG A 81 3.34 0.08 -1.29
CA ARG A 81 2.54 1.24 -0.92
C ARG A 81 1.78 1.81 -2.12
N TYR A 82 2.42 1.87 -3.29
CA TYR A 82 1.77 2.30 -4.52
C TYR A 82 0.67 1.33 -4.95
N LEU A 83 0.90 0.01 -4.76
CA LEU A 83 -0.12 -1.01 -5.04
C LEU A 83 -1.32 -0.91 -4.10
N ILE A 84 -1.09 -0.67 -2.82
CA ILE A 84 -2.19 -0.41 -1.85
C ILE A 84 -2.97 0.84 -2.29
N SER A 85 -2.28 1.92 -2.63
CA SER A 85 -2.91 3.16 -3.08
C SER A 85 -3.77 2.91 -4.33
N TYR A 86 -3.20 2.23 -5.33
CA TYR A 86 -3.90 1.89 -6.55
C TYR A 86 -5.16 1.03 -6.29
N ARG A 87 -5.06 -0.02 -5.46
CA ARG A 87 -6.20 -0.88 -5.11
C ARG A 87 -7.32 -0.14 -4.38
N LEU A 88 -6.97 0.84 -3.55
CA LEU A 88 -7.94 1.62 -2.79
C LEU A 88 -8.60 2.74 -3.61
N THR A 89 -7.88 3.33 -4.57
CA THR A 89 -8.29 4.60 -5.20
C THR A 89 -8.27 4.58 -6.73
N GLY A 90 -7.69 3.56 -7.35
CA GLY A 90 -7.43 3.52 -8.80
C GLY A 90 -6.26 4.42 -9.25
N ASN A 91 -5.55 5.06 -8.29
CA ASN A 91 -4.40 5.90 -8.57
C ASN A 91 -3.24 5.52 -7.63
N PRO A 92 -2.08 5.05 -8.15
CA PRO A 92 -0.95 4.62 -7.31
C PRO A 92 -0.34 5.76 -6.48
N ASN A 93 -0.53 7.01 -6.89
CA ASN A 93 0.05 8.17 -6.23
C ASN A 93 -0.92 8.91 -5.28
N SER A 94 -2.08 8.33 -4.97
CA SER A 94 -2.99 8.92 -3.99
C SER A 94 -2.40 8.91 -2.58
N GLU A 95 -2.69 9.95 -1.83
CA GLU A 95 -2.31 10.03 -0.43
C GLU A 95 -3.11 9.01 0.40
N LEU A 96 -2.40 8.28 1.25
CA LEU A 96 -2.96 7.32 2.17
C LEU A 96 -2.75 7.77 3.61
N THR A 97 -3.74 7.47 4.44
CA THR A 97 -3.67 7.65 5.89
C THR A 97 -3.39 6.29 6.54
N PRO A 98 -2.36 6.17 7.41
CA PRO A 98 -2.14 4.93 8.17
C PRO A 98 -3.31 4.68 9.12
N ALA A 99 -3.68 3.42 9.30
CA ALA A 99 -4.78 3.03 10.17
C ALA A 99 -4.46 1.74 10.91
N VAL A 100 -5.12 1.54 12.04
CA VAL A 100 -5.18 0.25 12.74
C VAL A 100 -6.55 -0.36 12.48
N GLU A 101 -6.55 -1.53 11.89
CA GLU A 101 -7.76 -2.36 11.74
C GLU A 101 -7.79 -3.38 12.88
N ILE A 102 -8.78 -3.28 13.75
CA ILE A 102 -9.07 -4.27 14.78
C ILE A 102 -10.08 -5.25 14.19
N VAL A 103 -9.68 -6.51 14.06
CA VAL A 103 -10.50 -7.55 13.38
C VAL A 103 -11.21 -8.46 14.35
N ASP A 104 -10.74 -8.55 15.59
CA ASP A 104 -11.34 -9.40 16.62
C ASP A 104 -10.82 -8.96 17.99
N TYR A 105 -11.67 -9.08 19.01
CA TYR A 105 -11.30 -8.86 20.41
C TYR A 105 -11.20 -10.17 21.21
N GLY A 106 -11.34 -11.32 20.55
CA GLY A 106 -11.23 -12.65 21.18
C GLY A 106 -12.24 -12.83 22.34
N SER A 107 -11.78 -13.44 23.42
CA SER A 107 -12.53 -13.56 24.67
C SER A 107 -12.29 -12.38 25.61
N SER A 108 -11.56 -11.37 25.20
CA SER A 108 -11.21 -10.22 26.02
C SER A 108 -12.45 -9.34 26.21
N LEU A 109 -12.81 -9.05 27.44
CA LEU A 109 -13.79 -8.01 27.73
C LEU A 109 -13.24 -6.68 27.18
N VAL A 110 -14.09 -5.93 26.51
CA VAL A 110 -13.81 -4.54 26.14
C VAL A 110 -13.41 -3.79 27.40
N THR A 111 -12.14 -3.51 27.51
CA THR A 111 -11.60 -2.95 28.74
C THR A 111 -11.54 -1.42 28.67
N LEU A 112 -11.64 -0.78 29.81
CA LEU A 112 -11.43 0.65 29.93
C LEU A 112 -10.05 1.05 29.37
N GLU A 113 -9.07 0.15 29.44
CA GLU A 113 -7.72 0.34 28.93
C GLU A 113 -7.71 0.48 27.40
N ALA A 114 -8.50 -0.34 26.67
CA ALA A 114 -8.62 -0.24 25.21
C ALA A 114 -9.27 1.09 24.79
N ILE A 115 -10.34 1.48 25.49
CA ILE A 115 -10.98 2.80 25.28
C ILE A 115 -9.97 3.93 25.50
N ASN A 116 -9.18 3.84 26.56
CA ASN A 116 -8.17 4.85 26.88
C ASN A 116 -7.01 4.87 25.88
N ALA A 117 -6.58 3.72 25.33
CA ALA A 117 -5.56 3.63 24.30
C ALA A 117 -6.02 4.37 23.03
N ILE A 118 -7.24 4.11 22.57
CA ILE A 118 -7.82 4.78 21.39
C ILE A 118 -7.96 6.28 21.64
N ARG A 119 -8.55 6.65 22.79
CA ARG A 119 -8.73 8.04 23.18
C ARG A 119 -7.44 8.83 23.16
N LYS A 120 -6.39 8.30 23.79
CA LYS A 120 -5.07 8.93 23.89
C LYS A 120 -4.42 9.09 22.52
N THR A 121 -4.45 8.04 21.70
CA THR A 121 -3.79 8.04 20.39
C THR A 121 -4.50 8.94 19.40
N LYS A 122 -5.81 8.97 19.43
CA LYS A 122 -6.64 9.78 18.51
C LYS A 122 -6.95 11.19 19.03
N GLY A 123 -6.74 11.47 20.31
CA GLY A 123 -7.09 12.76 20.90
C GLY A 123 -8.60 13.04 20.99
N ILE A 124 -9.43 11.97 21.08
CA ILE A 124 -10.89 12.04 21.11
C ILE A 124 -11.46 11.91 22.52
N GLY A 125 -12.74 12.22 22.69
CA GLY A 125 -13.45 12.09 23.97
C GLY A 125 -13.69 10.62 24.38
N LEU A 126 -14.09 10.42 25.66
CA LEU A 126 -14.36 9.08 26.19
C LEU A 126 -15.55 8.43 25.50
N ASP A 127 -16.65 9.18 25.30
CA ASP A 127 -17.86 8.67 24.71
C ASP A 127 -17.66 8.28 23.23
N GLU A 128 -16.87 9.08 22.51
CA GLU A 128 -16.51 8.79 21.12
C GLU A 128 -15.64 7.54 21.00
N ALA A 129 -14.62 7.41 21.86
CA ALA A 129 -13.76 6.23 21.91
C ALA A 129 -14.54 4.97 22.29
N LYS A 130 -15.49 5.07 23.22
CA LYS A 130 -16.38 3.97 23.58
C LYS A 130 -17.28 3.57 22.41
N ALA A 131 -17.90 4.53 21.75
CA ALA A 131 -18.76 4.25 20.59
C ALA A 131 -18.02 3.52 19.46
N GLN A 132 -16.73 3.86 19.25
CA GLN A 132 -15.91 3.15 18.26
C GLN A 132 -15.66 1.69 18.65
N ILE A 133 -15.39 1.40 19.91
CA ILE A 133 -15.22 0.02 20.38
C ILE A 133 -16.54 -0.76 20.35
N ASP A 134 -17.66 -0.12 20.65
CA ASP A 134 -18.97 -0.76 20.65
C ASP A 134 -19.33 -1.28 19.23
N LEU A 135 -18.77 -0.74 18.16
CA LEU A 135 -18.89 -1.27 16.80
C LEU A 135 -18.31 -2.69 16.65
N LEU A 136 -17.28 -3.05 17.41
CA LEU A 136 -16.73 -4.42 17.39
C LEU A 136 -17.74 -5.46 17.92
N ASN A 137 -18.68 -5.04 18.75
CA ASN A 137 -19.73 -5.93 19.28
C ASN A 137 -20.74 -6.35 18.21
N THR A 138 -20.76 -5.68 17.06
CA THR A 138 -21.62 -6.03 15.91
C THR A 138 -20.99 -7.09 14.99
N GLY A 139 -19.74 -7.50 15.26
CA GLY A 139 -18.99 -8.46 14.45
C GLY A 139 -18.25 -7.85 13.27
N ASP A 140 -18.26 -6.52 13.17
CA ASP A 140 -17.52 -5.79 12.15
C ASP A 140 -16.07 -5.52 12.58
N SER A 141 -15.18 -5.32 11.63
CA SER A 141 -13.85 -4.79 11.95
C SER A 141 -13.94 -3.29 12.24
N LEU A 142 -13.11 -2.82 13.18
CA LEU A 142 -13.00 -1.40 13.50
C LEU A 142 -11.77 -0.80 12.84
N MET A 143 -11.98 0.17 11.96
CA MET A 143 -10.93 0.91 11.29
C MET A 143 -10.63 2.22 12.02
N LEU A 144 -9.40 2.38 12.49
CA LEU A 144 -8.93 3.54 13.27
C LEU A 144 -7.83 4.29 12.48
N PRO A 145 -8.17 5.27 11.64
CA PRO A 145 -7.17 6.11 10.98
C PRO A 145 -6.33 6.86 12.00
N CYS A 146 -5.03 6.98 11.74
CA CYS A 146 -4.06 7.68 12.58
C CYS A 146 -3.34 8.76 11.77
N ASP A 147 -2.94 9.86 12.41
CA ASP A 147 -2.26 10.96 11.71
C ASP A 147 -0.88 10.56 11.16
N THR A 148 -0.21 9.61 11.82
CA THR A 148 1.12 9.13 11.43
C THR A 148 1.23 7.61 11.59
N GLU A 149 2.15 7.01 10.84
CA GLU A 149 2.44 5.58 10.95
C GLU A 149 2.96 5.21 12.35
N GLU A 150 3.73 6.10 13.00
CA GLU A 150 4.20 5.89 14.37
C GLU A 150 3.03 5.79 15.34
N LYS A 151 2.04 6.68 15.25
CA LYS A 151 0.81 6.59 16.06
C LYS A 151 0.06 5.30 15.81
N ALA A 152 -0.04 4.85 14.54
CA ALA A 152 -0.66 3.57 14.22
C ALA A 152 0.11 2.39 14.85
N ARG A 153 1.44 2.40 14.83
CA ARG A 153 2.27 1.37 15.47
C ARG A 153 2.10 1.34 17.01
N ILE A 154 2.07 2.52 17.63
CA ILE A 154 1.84 2.63 19.09
C ILE A 154 0.46 2.06 19.44
N LEU A 155 -0.59 2.51 18.74
CA LEU A 155 -1.95 2.04 18.97
C LEU A 155 -2.08 0.54 18.76
N ALA A 156 -1.55 0.00 17.66
CA ALA A 156 -1.58 -1.44 17.37
C ALA A 156 -0.90 -2.25 18.48
N LYS A 157 0.25 -1.78 18.98
CA LYS A 157 0.96 -2.42 20.09
C LYS A 157 0.15 -2.40 21.38
N GLU A 158 -0.44 -1.25 21.74
CA GLU A 158 -1.24 -1.10 22.96
C GLU A 158 -2.49 -1.99 22.92
N VAL A 159 -3.27 -1.98 21.82
CA VAL A 159 -4.47 -2.82 21.71
C VAL A 159 -4.16 -4.30 21.59
N SER A 160 -3.06 -4.69 20.93
CA SER A 160 -2.61 -6.09 20.90
C SER A 160 -2.22 -6.61 22.28
N ALA A 161 -1.58 -5.79 23.10
CA ALA A 161 -1.22 -6.15 24.47
C ALA A 161 -2.47 -6.39 25.37
N LEU A 162 -3.61 -5.83 24.99
CA LEU A 162 -4.90 -6.02 25.65
C LEU A 162 -5.69 -7.22 25.09
N GLY A 163 -5.10 -8.00 24.15
CA GLY A 163 -5.70 -9.20 23.60
C GLY A 163 -6.50 -8.99 22.30
N PHE A 164 -6.52 -7.79 21.74
CA PHE A 164 -7.17 -7.54 20.46
C PHE A 164 -6.32 -8.04 19.29
N LYS A 165 -6.93 -8.64 18.30
CA LYS A 165 -6.29 -8.94 17.01
C LYS A 165 -6.39 -7.73 16.11
N CYS A 166 -5.25 -7.15 15.76
CA CYS A 166 -5.21 -5.99 14.89
C CYS A 166 -4.05 -6.07 13.90
N LYS A 167 -4.14 -5.29 12.84
CA LYS A 167 -3.08 -5.08 11.86
C LYS A 167 -3.00 -3.60 11.49
N ILE A 168 -1.79 -3.17 11.10
CA ILE A 168 -1.61 -1.86 10.51
C ILE A 168 -1.98 -1.95 9.03
N THR A 169 -2.75 -0.98 8.58
CA THR A 169 -3.23 -0.88 7.21
C THR A 169 -3.24 0.58 6.76
N TRP A 170 -3.79 0.83 5.59
CA TRP A 170 -3.90 2.16 5.02
C TRP A 170 -5.33 2.39 4.54
N VAL A 171 -5.78 3.61 4.64
CA VAL A 171 -7.07 4.05 4.11
C VAL A 171 -6.87 5.25 3.19
N SER A 172 -7.75 5.42 2.23
CA SER A 172 -7.77 6.62 1.38
C SER A 172 -7.93 7.86 2.26
N LYS A 173 -7.13 8.89 1.99
CA LYS A 173 -7.33 10.18 2.62
C LYS A 173 -8.57 10.83 1.97
N CYS A 174 -9.60 11.01 2.76
CA CYS A 174 -10.81 11.74 2.34
C CYS A 174 -10.54 13.23 2.17
#